data_7f679dc8d5c1d98944a5d74a5243e058
#
_entry.id   7f679dc8d5c1d98944a5d74a5243e058
#
_cell.length_a   1.000
_cell.length_b   1.000
_cell.length_c   1.000
_cell.angle_alpha   90.00
_cell.angle_beta   90.00
_cell.angle_gamma   90.00
#
_symmetry.space_group_name_H-M   'P 1'
#
loop_
_entity.id
_entity.type
_entity.pdbx_description
1 polymer ?
#
loop_
_entity_poly.entity_id
_entity_poly.type
_entity_poly.pdbx_seq_one_letter_code
_entity_poly.pdbx_strand_id
1 'polypeptide(L)'
;MQKKMPMRQCLGCREMKPKRELLRVVRSPEGDVAFDARGKLPGRGAYVCPNPDCFKKAVKTRALDRALEVKIPEEVMERLAGQLEETQDGQGS
;
A
#
# COMPACT_ATOMS: atom_id res chain seq x y z
N MET A 1 -12.14 -4.86 29.06
CA MET A 1 -12.42 -3.92 27.97
C MET A 1 -11.58 -4.20 26.75
N GLN A 2 -12.21 -4.29 25.62
CA GLN A 2 -11.50 -4.64 24.41
C GLN A 2 -11.19 -3.43 23.58
N LYS A 3 -9.98 -3.37 23.10
CA LYS A 3 -9.62 -2.35 22.14
C LYS A 3 -9.94 -2.84 20.75
N LYS A 4 -10.69 -2.06 20.05
CA LYS A 4 -10.93 -2.35 18.65
C LYS A 4 -9.71 -1.99 17.84
N MET A 5 -9.19 -2.95 17.11
CA MET A 5 -8.10 -2.66 16.20
C MET A 5 -8.68 -2.03 14.94
N PRO A 6 -8.05 -0.96 14.46
CA PRO A 6 -8.54 -0.37 13.22
C PRO A 6 -8.34 -1.34 12.06
N MET A 7 -9.41 -1.53 11.31
CA MET A 7 -9.41 -2.42 10.18
C MET A 7 -9.36 -1.61 8.90
N ARG A 8 -8.64 -2.14 7.92
CA ARG A 8 -8.56 -1.50 6.61
C ARG A 8 -8.71 -2.56 5.55
N GLN A 9 -9.11 -2.16 4.38
CA GLN A 9 -9.30 -3.08 3.27
C GLN A 9 -8.09 -3.06 2.36
N CYS A 10 -7.58 -4.23 2.05
CA CYS A 10 -6.53 -4.36 1.04
C CYS A 10 -7.14 -4.10 -0.34
N LEU A 11 -6.53 -3.21 -1.10
CA LEU A 11 -7.06 -2.87 -2.41
C LEU A 11 -6.80 -3.95 -3.46
N GLY A 12 -5.93 -4.90 -3.15
CA GLY A 12 -5.68 -6.02 -4.06
C GLY A 12 -6.66 -7.14 -3.87
N CYS A 13 -6.66 -7.75 -2.69
CA CYS A 13 -7.52 -8.91 -2.42
C CYS A 13 -8.88 -8.54 -1.86
N ARG A 14 -9.07 -7.30 -1.46
CA ARG A 14 -10.33 -6.78 -0.95
C ARG A 14 -10.74 -7.35 0.40
N GLU A 15 -9.81 -7.95 1.11
CA GLU A 15 -10.08 -8.47 2.45
C GLU A 15 -9.85 -7.39 3.50
N MET A 16 -10.65 -7.44 4.55
CA MET A 16 -10.45 -6.55 5.69
C MET A 16 -9.43 -7.17 6.62
N LYS A 17 -8.45 -6.38 7.01
CA LYS A 17 -7.38 -6.84 7.89
C LYS A 17 -7.00 -5.74 8.87
N PRO A 18 -6.40 -6.11 10.01
CA PRO A 18 -5.90 -5.08 10.91
C PRO A 18 -4.89 -4.18 10.19
N LYS A 19 -4.99 -2.90 10.48
CA LYS A 19 -4.14 -1.91 9.84
C LYS A 19 -2.66 -2.27 9.90
N ARG A 20 -2.23 -2.82 11.02
CA ARG A 20 -0.81 -3.14 11.21
C ARG A 20 -0.35 -4.31 10.33
N GLU A 21 -1.28 -5.09 9.80
CA GLU A 21 -0.93 -6.19 8.91
C GLU A 21 -0.90 -5.77 7.47
N LEU A 22 -1.22 -4.53 7.19
CA LEU A 22 -1.24 -4.00 5.84
C LEU A 22 -0.13 -2.98 5.66
N LEU A 23 0.24 -2.79 4.42
CA LEU A 23 1.23 -1.79 4.06
C LEU A 23 0.49 -0.55 3.58
N ARG A 24 0.88 0.61 4.12
CA ARG A 24 0.25 1.86 3.72
C ARG A 24 1.00 2.48 2.55
N VAL A 25 0.25 2.81 1.51
CA VAL A 25 0.77 3.57 0.38
C VAL A 25 0.22 4.98 0.52
N VAL A 26 1.08 5.97 0.45
CA VAL A 26 0.66 7.34 0.71
C VAL A 26 1.02 8.23 -0.47
N ARG A 27 0.13 9.17 -0.78
CA ARG A 27 0.40 10.25 -1.70
C ARG A 27 0.58 11.52 -0.88
N SER A 28 1.77 12.09 -0.96
CA SER A 28 2.07 13.30 -0.23
C SER A 28 1.26 14.47 -0.78
N PRO A 29 1.16 15.57 -0.02
CA PRO A 29 0.48 16.76 -0.56
C PRO A 29 1.10 17.27 -1.84
N GLU A 30 2.36 16.91 -2.09
CA GLU A 30 3.06 17.33 -3.30
C GLU A 30 2.82 16.39 -4.48
N GLY A 31 2.16 15.28 -4.23
CA GLY A 31 1.84 14.35 -5.31
C GLY A 31 2.75 13.13 -5.40
N ASP A 32 3.72 13.00 -4.52
CA ASP A 32 4.62 11.86 -4.53
C ASP A 32 3.96 10.65 -3.88
N VAL A 33 4.20 9.49 -4.45
CA VAL A 33 3.63 8.24 -3.94
C VAL A 33 4.77 7.38 -3.40
N ALA A 34 4.59 6.87 -2.18
CA ALA A 34 5.61 6.07 -1.53
C ALA A 34 4.96 5.16 -0.49
N PHE A 35 5.72 4.15 -0.04
CA PHE A 35 5.30 3.33 1.08
C PHE A 35 5.58 4.06 2.38
N ASP A 36 4.67 3.90 3.32
CA ASP A 36 4.78 4.53 4.64
C ASP A 36 4.77 3.44 5.69
N ALA A 37 5.95 2.91 6.01
CA ALA A 37 6.06 1.81 6.96
C ALA A 37 5.66 2.22 8.37
N ARG A 38 5.83 3.49 8.71
CA ARG A 38 5.53 3.95 10.05
C ARG A 38 4.11 4.47 10.21
N GLY A 39 3.43 4.74 9.11
CA GLY A 39 2.08 5.28 9.15
C GLY A 39 2.01 6.73 9.55
N LYS A 40 3.09 7.49 9.41
CA LYS A 40 3.14 8.86 9.88
C LYS A 40 3.30 9.90 8.78
N LEU A 41 3.50 9.47 7.55
CA LEU A 41 3.66 10.42 6.47
C LEU A 41 2.35 11.14 6.19
N PRO A 42 2.40 12.45 5.98
CA PRO A 42 1.19 13.20 5.67
C PRO A 42 0.71 12.90 4.25
N GLY A 43 -0.58 12.98 4.07
CA GLY A 43 -1.16 12.81 2.76
C GLY A 43 -2.24 11.76 2.76
N ARG A 44 -2.70 11.44 1.55
CA ARG A 44 -3.77 10.48 1.39
C ARG A 44 -3.19 9.07 1.37
N GLY A 45 -3.81 8.17 2.10
CA GLY A 45 -3.30 6.82 2.24
C GLY A 45 -4.23 5.74 1.74
N ALA A 46 -3.64 4.64 1.32
CA ALA A 46 -4.36 3.44 0.92
C ALA A 46 -3.61 2.25 1.47
N TYR A 47 -4.25 1.08 1.51
CA TYR A 47 -3.67 -0.08 2.14
C TYR A 47 -3.68 -1.27 1.20
N VAL A 48 -2.61 -2.05 1.25
CA VAL A 48 -2.50 -3.32 0.51
C VAL A 48 -1.76 -4.31 1.39
N CYS A 49 -1.98 -5.59 1.14
CA CYS A 49 -1.18 -6.60 1.81
C CYS A 49 0.29 -6.40 1.46
N PRO A 50 1.20 -6.73 2.40
CA PRO A 50 2.62 -6.56 2.12
C PRO A 50 3.16 -7.69 1.24
N ASN A 51 2.56 -7.87 0.09
CA ASN A 51 3.06 -8.82 -0.89
C ASN A 51 2.86 -8.25 -2.29
N PRO A 52 3.71 -8.66 -3.23
CA PRO A 52 3.67 -8.09 -4.58
C PRO A 52 2.37 -8.38 -5.32
N ASP A 53 1.74 -9.54 -5.05
CA ASP A 53 0.54 -9.92 -5.78
C ASP A 53 -0.60 -8.95 -5.51
N CYS A 54 -0.83 -8.61 -4.25
CA CYS A 54 -1.90 -7.68 -3.92
C CYS A 54 -1.61 -6.29 -4.45
N PHE A 55 -0.35 -5.87 -4.37
CA PHE A 55 0.04 -4.57 -4.90
C PHE A 55 -0.20 -4.52 -6.41
N LYS A 56 0.22 -5.57 -7.13
CA LYS A 56 0.03 -5.62 -8.57
C LYS A 56 -1.45 -5.60 -8.95
N LYS A 57 -2.27 -6.30 -8.18
CA LYS A 57 -3.70 -6.27 -8.42
C LYS A 57 -4.28 -4.88 -8.23
N ALA A 58 -3.86 -4.21 -7.16
CA ALA A 58 -4.35 -2.87 -6.89
C ALA A 58 -3.96 -1.90 -7.99
N VAL A 59 -2.77 -2.07 -8.54
CA VAL A 59 -2.30 -1.26 -9.65
C VAL A 59 -3.07 -1.57 -10.93
N LYS A 60 -3.24 -2.85 -11.21
CA LYS A 60 -3.86 -3.30 -12.45
C LYS A 60 -5.31 -2.84 -12.54
N THR A 61 -6.03 -2.89 -11.45
CA THR A 61 -7.43 -2.47 -11.42
C THR A 61 -7.58 -0.97 -11.23
N ARG A 62 -6.47 -0.26 -11.08
CA ARG A 62 -6.43 1.17 -10.80
C ARG A 62 -7.11 1.53 -9.49
N ALA A 63 -7.28 0.56 -8.60
CA ALA A 63 -7.86 0.83 -7.30
C ALA A 63 -6.97 1.77 -6.49
N LEU A 64 -5.65 1.62 -6.63
CA LEU A 64 -4.70 2.46 -5.94
C LEU A 64 -4.76 3.90 -6.43
N ASP A 65 -4.83 4.07 -7.76
CA ASP A 65 -4.93 5.41 -8.33
C ASP A 65 -6.18 6.12 -7.82
N ARG A 66 -7.29 5.41 -7.79
CA ARG A 66 -8.54 6.01 -7.33
C ARG A 66 -8.51 6.33 -5.85
N ALA A 67 -7.95 5.43 -5.05
CA ALA A 67 -7.89 5.65 -3.62
C ALA A 67 -7.02 6.84 -3.27
N LEU A 68 -5.93 7.02 -3.99
CA LEU A 68 -5.01 8.13 -3.75
C LEU A 68 -5.37 9.37 -4.55
N GLU A 69 -6.37 9.27 -5.43
CA GLU A 69 -6.83 10.38 -6.27
C GLU A 69 -5.69 10.99 -7.06
N VAL A 70 -4.85 10.12 -7.63
CA VAL A 70 -3.72 10.55 -8.43
C VAL A 70 -3.43 9.49 -9.48
N LYS A 71 -2.96 9.92 -10.63
CA LYS A 71 -2.52 8.98 -11.65
C LYS A 71 -1.06 8.64 -11.37
N ILE A 72 -0.82 7.40 -10.98
CA ILE A 72 0.52 6.97 -10.59
C ILE A 72 1.30 6.59 -11.85
N PRO A 73 2.46 7.22 -12.10
CA PRO A 73 3.27 6.86 -13.25
C PRO A 73 3.75 5.42 -13.16
N GLU A 74 3.89 4.80 -14.32
CA GLU A 74 4.29 3.40 -14.38
C GLU A 74 5.64 3.16 -13.71
N GLU A 75 6.59 4.06 -13.90
CA GLU A 75 7.90 3.89 -13.30
C GLU A 75 7.84 3.94 -11.78
N VAL A 76 6.91 4.73 -11.23
CA VAL A 76 6.73 4.74 -9.78
C VAL A 76 6.13 3.42 -9.32
N MET A 77 5.18 2.88 -10.05
CA MET A 77 4.59 1.59 -9.72
C MET A 77 5.63 0.49 -9.74
N GLU A 78 6.51 0.50 -10.73
CA GLU A 78 7.55 -0.50 -10.83
C GLU A 78 8.55 -0.38 -9.68
N ARG A 79 8.88 0.84 -9.30
CA ARG A 79 9.79 1.05 -8.18
C ARG A 79 9.20 0.53 -6.88
N LEU A 80 7.92 0.80 -6.65
CA LEU A 80 7.27 0.33 -5.43
C LEU A 80 7.13 -1.18 -5.41
N ALA A 81 6.81 -1.77 -6.56
CA ALA A 81 6.72 -3.22 -6.64
C ALA A 81 8.06 -3.87 -6.36
N GLY A 82 9.14 -3.25 -6.87
CA GLY A 82 10.47 -3.74 -6.60
C GLY A 82 10.82 -3.67 -5.12
N GLN A 83 10.42 -2.61 -4.45
CA GLN A 83 10.66 -2.49 -3.01
C GLN A 83 9.95 -3.58 -2.23
N LEU A 84 8.74 -3.93 -2.65
CA LEU A 84 8.01 -5.01 -1.99
C LEU A 84 8.70 -6.35 -2.19
N GLU A 85 9.17 -6.61 -3.38
CA GLU A 85 9.85 -7.86 -3.66
C GLU A 85 11.15 -7.97 -2.87
N GLU A 86 11.87 -6.87 -2.77
CA GLU A 86 13.10 -6.86 -1.97
C GLU A 86 12.81 -7.11 -0.50
N THR A 87 11.75 -6.53 0.00
CA THR A 87 11.40 -6.71 1.41
C THR A 87 11.08 -8.17 1.69
N GLN A 88 10.37 -8.82 0.80
CA GLN A 88 10.04 -10.23 0.99
C GLN A 88 11.27 -11.11 0.90
N ASP A 89 12.15 -10.80 -0.03
CA ASP A 89 13.40 -11.55 -0.14
C ASP A 89 14.21 -11.46 1.15
N GLY A 90 14.26 -10.25 1.71
CA GLY A 90 14.98 -10.08 2.96
C GLY A 90 14.39 -10.88 4.09
N GLN A 91 13.09 -11.05 4.09
CA GLN A 91 12.44 -11.84 5.14
C GLN A 91 12.58 -13.33 4.90
N GLY A 92 12.66 -13.70 3.66
CA GLY A 92 12.75 -15.11 3.34
C GLY A 92 14.07 -15.73 3.74
N SER A 93 15.03 -14.91 4.00
CA SER A 93 16.35 -15.39 4.37
C SER A 93 16.41 -15.82 5.82
#